data_da39f5d0d399bba121189e8089ded0fa
#
_entry.id   da39f5d0d399bba121189e8089ded0fa
#
_cell.length_a   1.000
_cell.length_b   1.000
_cell.length_c   1.000
_cell.angle_alpha   90.00
_cell.angle_beta   90.00
_cell.angle_gamma   90.00
#
_symmetry.space_group_name_H-M   'P 1'
#
loop_
_entity.id
_entity.type
_entity.pdbx_description
1 polymer ?
#
loop_
_entity_poly.entity_id
_entity_poly.type
_entity_poly.pdbx_seq_one_letter_code
_entity_poly.pdbx_strand_id
1 'polypeptide(L)'
;MAQQETQNTAQEPLVLKLPHPYLTAYTIVNVAPKGQPISYQVQLSSANTTDKEVAPPAVLHNETVSFTDISTLSQDAVPAKGDNSSWARTRRSPYVTVSWNKDRPTVPQLWLIAYALVSLHPLIENFRVLFSGKDSQELANELYATGLFHSHPKASNASAPHDGHLLFRGTFWQGAASPFGARPVWAPHLHASGKPIQRPYPPFPFQNAPSTQFPAVPRHTQHPVREPKPEPGSIIYSRWVPHLKEHFTMVALDYTNDEHLRLFNKWQNDPRVAAGWNETGTLDQHREYLRKLHEDPHVLTMFAAFDDILFAYFEVYWAMVSRDRVRPNVTF
;
A
#
# COMPACT_ATOMS: atom_id res chain seq x y z
N MET A 1 29.50 -18.90 33.12
CA MET A 1 28.35 -18.03 33.40
C MET A 1 28.70 -16.66 32.85
N ALA A 2 28.24 -16.37 31.63
CA ALA A 2 28.34 -15.07 31.01
C ALA A 2 27.00 -14.36 31.23
N GLN A 3 27.01 -13.29 31.99
CA GLN A 3 25.88 -12.41 32.16
C GLN A 3 25.64 -11.67 30.81
N GLN A 4 24.54 -11.94 30.16
CA GLN A 4 24.02 -11.08 29.12
C GLN A 4 23.57 -9.77 29.76
N GLU A 5 24.37 -8.74 29.65
CA GLU A 5 23.95 -7.36 29.86
C GLU A 5 22.91 -7.03 28.80
N THR A 6 21.65 -6.95 29.18
CA THR A 6 20.58 -6.36 28.42
C THR A 6 20.86 -4.86 28.31
N GLN A 7 21.54 -4.44 27.26
CA GLN A 7 21.64 -3.04 26.89
C GLN A 7 20.22 -2.54 26.56
N ASN A 8 19.66 -1.80 27.48
CA ASN A 8 18.43 -1.04 27.31
C ASN A 8 18.76 0.19 26.46
N THR A 9 19.07 -0.01 25.21
CA THR A 9 19.19 1.08 24.22
C THR A 9 17.79 1.62 24.02
N ALA A 10 17.54 2.85 24.45
CA ALA A 10 16.32 3.59 24.14
C ALA A 10 16.14 3.54 22.60
N GLN A 11 15.21 2.72 22.15
CA GLN A 11 14.93 2.55 20.72
C GLN A 11 14.49 3.89 20.17
N GLU A 12 15.19 4.41 19.14
CA GLU A 12 14.80 5.68 18.49
C GLU A 12 13.31 5.60 18.11
N PRO A 13 12.55 6.67 18.36
CA PRO A 13 11.14 6.67 17.99
C PRO A 13 10.99 6.48 16.48
N LEU A 14 10.07 5.59 16.09
CA LEU A 14 9.83 5.32 14.67
C LEU A 14 9.15 6.53 14.03
N VAL A 15 9.77 7.05 12.97
CA VAL A 15 9.22 8.14 12.17
C VAL A 15 8.54 7.56 10.93
N LEU A 16 7.32 7.99 10.68
CA LEU A 16 6.56 7.74 9.46
C LEU A 16 6.50 9.04 8.66
N LYS A 17 6.59 8.95 7.34
CA LYS A 17 6.30 10.08 6.47
C LYS A 17 5.19 9.73 5.50
N LEU A 18 4.37 10.71 5.17
CA LEU A 18 3.36 10.56 4.13
C LEU A 18 4.01 10.48 2.75
N PRO A 19 3.32 9.90 1.76
CA PRO A 19 3.82 9.87 0.39
C PRO A 19 3.87 11.28 -0.22
N HIS A 20 4.62 11.43 -1.30
CA HIS A 20 4.59 12.65 -2.11
C HIS A 20 3.16 12.96 -2.58
N PRO A 21 2.77 14.24 -2.67
CA PRO A 21 3.57 15.44 -2.39
C PRO A 21 3.52 15.91 -0.92
N TYR A 22 2.83 15.18 -0.04
CA TYR A 22 2.52 15.65 1.33
C TYR A 22 3.74 15.63 2.26
N LEU A 23 4.50 14.55 2.26
CA LEU A 23 5.74 14.34 3.02
C LEU A 23 5.66 14.54 4.54
N THR A 24 4.50 14.92 5.07
CA THR A 24 4.26 15.17 6.49
C THR A 24 4.78 14.02 7.35
N ALA A 25 5.59 14.34 8.34
CA ALA A 25 6.19 13.36 9.24
C ALA A 25 5.39 13.20 10.53
N TYR A 26 5.27 11.97 10.98
CA TYR A 26 4.66 11.57 12.25
C TYR A 26 5.66 10.73 13.03
N THR A 27 5.57 10.84 14.36
CA THR A 27 6.40 10.07 15.29
C THR A 27 5.50 9.14 16.09
N ILE A 28 5.87 7.86 16.17
CA ILE A 28 5.21 6.90 17.05
C ILE A 28 5.88 6.97 18.41
N VAL A 29 5.13 7.37 19.42
CA VAL A 29 5.63 7.54 20.78
C VAL A 29 4.96 6.56 21.73
N ASN A 30 5.74 5.98 22.64
CA ASN A 30 5.19 5.19 23.74
C ASN A 30 4.68 6.14 24.82
N VAL A 31 3.38 6.06 25.12
CA VAL A 31 2.71 6.90 26.12
C VAL A 31 2.31 6.13 27.37
N ALA A 32 2.68 4.84 27.45
CA ALA A 32 2.37 4.04 28.63
C ALA A 32 3.14 4.55 29.87
N PRO A 33 2.49 4.62 31.03
CA PRO A 33 3.19 4.84 32.29
C PRO A 33 4.24 3.75 32.54
N LYS A 34 5.32 4.11 33.23
CA LYS A 34 6.38 3.15 33.57
C LYS A 34 5.81 1.93 34.30
N GLY A 35 6.12 0.74 33.79
CA GLY A 35 5.63 -0.53 34.35
C GLY A 35 4.27 -0.99 33.85
N GLN A 36 3.63 -0.26 32.96
CA GLN A 36 2.40 -0.67 32.27
C GLN A 36 2.71 -1.25 30.89
N PRO A 37 1.80 -2.06 30.30
CA PRO A 37 1.94 -2.54 28.93
C PRO A 37 2.12 -1.38 27.93
N ILE A 38 2.95 -1.60 26.91
CA ILE A 38 3.27 -0.59 25.91
C ILE A 38 1.99 -0.10 25.23
N SER A 39 1.85 1.21 25.17
CA SER A 39 0.77 1.90 24.45
C SER A 39 1.36 3.03 23.63
N TYR A 40 1.04 3.04 22.34
CA TYR A 40 1.55 4.00 21.38
C TYR A 40 0.51 5.05 21.02
N GLN A 41 1.00 6.24 20.70
CA GLN A 41 0.27 7.29 19.97
C GLN A 41 1.06 7.70 18.73
N VAL A 42 0.34 8.15 17.70
CA VAL A 42 0.96 8.77 16.53
C VAL A 42 0.78 10.28 16.66
N GLN A 43 1.89 10.98 16.75
CA GLN A 43 1.94 12.44 16.96
C GLN A 43 2.57 13.11 15.74
N LEU A 44 2.16 14.34 15.46
CA LEU A 44 2.82 15.15 14.43
C LEU A 44 4.28 15.40 14.84
N SER A 45 5.20 15.11 13.93
CA SER A 45 6.62 15.30 14.23
C SER A 45 6.97 16.78 14.27
N SER A 46 7.78 17.17 15.25
CA SER A 46 8.34 18.53 15.33
C SER A 46 9.32 18.87 14.20
N ALA A 47 9.75 17.87 13.43
CA ALA A 47 10.65 18.03 12.28
C ALA A 47 9.93 18.52 11.00
N ASN A 48 8.61 18.73 11.04
CA ASN A 48 7.84 19.30 9.92
C ASN A 48 8.12 20.82 9.81
N THR A 49 9.27 21.19 9.25
CA THR A 49 9.75 22.59 9.26
C THR A 49 9.93 23.21 7.88
N THR A 50 9.37 22.62 6.83
CA THR A 50 9.49 23.22 5.50
C THR A 50 8.18 23.90 5.09
N ASP A 51 8.24 25.21 4.84
CA ASP A 51 7.14 26.06 4.35
C ASP A 51 6.57 25.65 2.97
N LYS A 52 6.94 24.49 2.47
CA LYS A 52 6.59 23.99 1.11
C LYS A 52 5.78 22.69 1.10
N GLU A 53 5.44 22.13 2.26
CA GLU A 53 4.70 20.88 2.28
C GLU A 53 3.22 21.10 1.94
N VAL A 54 2.72 20.29 1.02
CA VAL A 54 1.28 20.26 0.71
C VAL A 54 0.56 19.64 1.89
N ALA A 55 -0.43 20.33 2.44
CA ALA A 55 -1.22 19.81 3.54
C ALA A 55 -1.97 18.53 3.10
N PRO A 56 -2.01 17.49 3.94
CA PRO A 56 -2.80 16.31 3.63
C PRO A 56 -4.29 16.65 3.55
N PRO A 57 -5.08 15.92 2.73
CA PRO A 57 -6.48 16.24 2.47
C PRO A 57 -7.40 16.04 3.69
N ALA A 58 -6.89 15.45 4.77
CA ALA A 58 -7.60 15.26 6.02
C ALA A 58 -6.63 15.33 7.20
N VAL A 59 -7.16 15.62 8.39
CA VAL A 59 -6.41 15.50 9.65
C VAL A 59 -6.25 14.03 9.98
N LEU A 60 -5.01 13.55 9.99
CA LEU A 60 -4.69 12.12 10.17
C LEU A 60 -4.32 11.77 11.61
N HIS A 61 -3.70 12.67 12.36
CA HIS A 61 -3.32 12.42 13.74
C HIS A 61 -4.46 12.75 14.71
N ASN A 62 -4.50 12.02 15.81
CA ASN A 62 -5.46 12.26 16.90
C ASN A 62 -4.82 11.81 18.22
N GLU A 63 -4.48 12.78 19.06
CA GLU A 63 -3.81 12.54 20.34
C GLU A 63 -4.70 11.84 21.38
N THR A 64 -6.00 11.72 21.12
CA THR A 64 -6.91 10.96 21.99
C THR A 64 -6.97 9.48 21.64
N VAL A 65 -6.34 9.07 20.55
CA VAL A 65 -6.29 7.68 20.09
C VAL A 65 -4.94 7.06 20.44
N SER A 66 -4.99 5.92 21.09
CA SER A 66 -3.81 5.10 21.38
C SER A 66 -4.01 3.66 20.92
N PHE A 67 -2.91 2.93 20.74
CA PHE A 67 -2.96 1.51 20.41
C PHE A 67 -1.87 0.74 21.18
N THR A 68 -2.16 -0.51 21.53
CA THR A 68 -1.20 -1.37 22.22
C THR A 68 -0.17 -1.92 21.27
N ASP A 69 0.95 -2.40 21.80
CA ASP A 69 1.80 -3.31 21.04
C ASP A 69 1.06 -4.62 20.75
N ILE A 70 1.63 -5.43 19.84
CA ILE A 70 1.06 -6.73 19.48
C ILE A 70 1.04 -7.66 20.68
N SER A 71 -0.06 -8.41 20.79
CA SER A 71 -0.23 -9.48 21.75
C SER A 71 -0.66 -10.76 21.05
N THR A 72 -0.31 -11.90 21.61
CA THR A 72 -0.72 -13.22 21.12
C THR A 72 -1.69 -13.85 22.13
N LEU A 73 -2.51 -14.79 21.64
CA LEU A 73 -3.36 -15.57 22.54
C LEU A 73 -2.54 -16.46 23.47
N SER A 74 -3.08 -16.72 24.65
CA SER A 74 -2.59 -17.79 25.50
C SER A 74 -2.69 -19.15 24.79
N GLN A 75 -1.85 -20.10 25.14
CA GLN A 75 -1.80 -21.40 24.46
C GLN A 75 -3.16 -22.11 24.46
N ASP A 76 -3.92 -22.00 25.55
CA ASP A 76 -5.24 -22.61 25.69
C ASP A 76 -6.32 -21.97 24.80
N ALA A 77 -6.12 -20.73 24.38
CA ALA A 77 -7.03 -19.98 23.53
C ALA A 77 -6.68 -20.04 22.03
N VAL A 78 -5.53 -20.62 21.70
CA VAL A 78 -5.07 -20.79 20.30
C VAL A 78 -5.81 -21.96 19.67
N PRO A 79 -6.49 -21.77 18.51
CA PRO A 79 -7.07 -22.89 17.76
C PRO A 79 -6.07 -23.98 17.44
N ALA A 80 -6.53 -25.23 17.41
CA ALA A 80 -5.69 -26.37 17.08
C ALA A 80 -4.93 -26.18 15.76
N LYS A 81 -3.67 -26.61 15.67
CA LYS A 81 -2.84 -26.43 14.45
C LYS A 81 -3.46 -27.04 13.21
N GLY A 82 -4.22 -28.14 13.37
CA GLY A 82 -4.90 -28.82 12.27
C GLY A 82 -6.19 -28.13 11.81
N ASP A 83 -6.72 -27.17 12.56
CA ASP A 83 -7.90 -26.40 12.13
C ASP A 83 -7.46 -25.34 11.11
N ASN A 84 -7.80 -25.59 9.84
CA ASN A 84 -7.50 -24.71 8.71
C ASN A 84 -8.70 -23.85 8.29
N SER A 85 -9.76 -23.77 9.11
CA SER A 85 -10.87 -22.86 8.87
C SER A 85 -10.39 -21.41 8.80
N SER A 86 -11.12 -20.57 8.07
CA SER A 86 -10.81 -19.15 7.97
C SER A 86 -10.79 -18.48 9.35
N TRP A 87 -11.71 -18.88 10.24
CA TRP A 87 -11.73 -18.42 11.61
C TRP A 87 -10.46 -18.79 12.37
N ALA A 88 -10.06 -20.06 12.36
CA ALA A 88 -8.91 -20.52 13.13
C ALA A 88 -7.59 -19.91 12.63
N ARG A 89 -7.43 -19.75 11.31
CA ARG A 89 -6.25 -19.11 10.74
C ARG A 89 -6.12 -17.66 11.15
N THR A 90 -7.20 -16.88 11.05
CA THR A 90 -7.20 -15.48 11.45
C THR A 90 -7.15 -15.29 12.97
N ARG A 91 -7.72 -16.24 13.74
CA ARG A 91 -7.65 -16.23 15.19
C ARG A 91 -6.23 -16.37 15.75
N ARG A 92 -5.33 -17.07 15.03
CA ARG A 92 -3.91 -17.20 15.41
C ARG A 92 -3.10 -15.91 15.16
N SER A 93 -3.64 -14.95 14.44
CA SER A 93 -2.95 -13.69 14.19
C SER A 93 -2.81 -12.89 15.49
N PRO A 94 -1.71 -12.14 15.65
CA PRO A 94 -1.55 -11.26 16.79
C PRO A 94 -2.67 -10.22 16.81
N TYR A 95 -2.93 -9.70 18.00
CA TYR A 95 -3.95 -8.66 18.16
C TYR A 95 -3.38 -7.41 18.81
N VAL A 96 -4.03 -6.30 18.54
CA VAL A 96 -3.82 -4.99 19.14
C VAL A 96 -5.14 -4.41 19.58
N THR A 97 -5.13 -3.56 20.59
CA THR A 97 -6.31 -2.79 21.00
C THR A 97 -6.08 -1.33 20.62
N VAL A 98 -7.00 -0.76 19.85
CA VAL A 98 -7.05 0.67 19.55
C VAL A 98 -8.12 1.30 20.46
N SER A 99 -7.73 2.29 21.24
CA SER A 99 -8.56 2.90 22.29
C SER A 99 -8.68 4.41 22.10
N TRP A 100 -9.85 4.94 22.42
CA TRP A 100 -10.07 6.40 22.47
C TRP A 100 -11.04 6.74 23.61
N ASN A 101 -10.84 7.91 24.20
CA ASN A 101 -11.59 8.34 25.39
C ASN A 101 -12.45 9.60 25.15
N LYS A 102 -12.40 10.16 23.96
CA LYS A 102 -13.20 11.32 23.52
C LYS A 102 -14.01 10.96 22.27
N ASP A 103 -14.01 11.86 21.33
CA ASP A 103 -14.74 11.66 20.08
C ASP A 103 -14.19 10.47 19.30
N ARG A 104 -15.10 9.78 18.62
CA ARG A 104 -14.78 8.67 17.75
C ARG A 104 -13.79 9.10 16.66
N PRO A 105 -12.69 8.36 16.46
CA PRO A 105 -11.75 8.67 15.40
C PRO A 105 -12.39 8.52 14.01
N THR A 106 -11.86 9.26 13.06
CA THR A 106 -12.27 9.18 11.66
C THR A 106 -11.53 8.07 10.91
N VAL A 107 -12.05 7.65 9.75
CA VAL A 107 -11.38 6.67 8.88
C VAL A 107 -9.94 7.09 8.50
N PRO A 108 -9.65 8.35 8.11
CA PRO A 108 -8.27 8.79 7.89
C PRO A 108 -7.35 8.66 9.11
N GLN A 109 -7.87 8.89 10.31
CA GLN A 109 -7.10 8.73 11.55
C GLN A 109 -6.78 7.25 11.82
N LEU A 110 -7.74 6.34 11.58
CA LEU A 110 -7.48 4.90 11.66
C LEU A 110 -6.56 4.39 10.55
N TRP A 111 -6.58 5.03 9.38
CA TRP A 111 -5.62 4.74 8.33
C TRP A 111 -4.17 5.04 8.79
N LEU A 112 -3.95 6.14 9.50
CA LEU A 112 -2.63 6.46 10.07
C LEU A 112 -2.20 5.45 11.15
N ILE A 113 -3.13 4.98 12.01
CA ILE A 113 -2.85 3.91 12.97
C ILE A 113 -2.51 2.60 12.24
N ALA A 114 -3.23 2.24 11.18
CA ALA A 114 -2.91 1.08 10.35
C ALA A 114 -1.51 1.22 9.72
N TYR A 115 -1.15 2.42 9.26
CA TYR A 115 0.20 2.70 8.74
C TYR A 115 1.27 2.49 9.81
N ALA A 116 1.02 2.95 11.04
CA ALA A 116 1.92 2.72 12.17
C ALA A 116 2.08 1.22 12.47
N LEU A 117 1.00 0.46 12.54
CA LEU A 117 1.03 -0.98 12.81
C LEU A 117 1.81 -1.78 11.77
N VAL A 118 1.54 -1.55 10.48
CA VAL A 118 2.23 -2.29 9.41
C VAL A 118 3.71 -1.87 9.27
N SER A 119 4.07 -0.69 9.77
CA SER A 119 5.45 -0.20 9.78
C SER A 119 6.24 -0.68 10.99
N LEU A 120 5.63 -0.77 12.17
CA LEU A 120 6.22 -1.36 13.37
C LEU A 120 6.48 -2.86 13.19
N HIS A 121 5.57 -3.55 12.52
CA HIS A 121 5.58 -5.01 12.39
C HIS A 121 5.56 -5.45 10.91
N PRO A 122 6.63 -5.17 10.13
CA PRO A 122 6.65 -5.34 8.68
C PRO A 122 6.56 -6.80 8.22
N LEU A 123 6.79 -7.76 9.10
CA LEU A 123 6.72 -9.20 8.79
C LEU A 123 5.36 -9.82 9.09
N ILE A 124 4.44 -9.08 9.72
CA ILE A 124 3.11 -9.57 10.06
C ILE A 124 2.14 -9.30 8.90
N GLU A 125 1.51 -10.34 8.39
CA GLU A 125 0.59 -10.27 7.25
C GLU A 125 -0.78 -9.71 7.62
N ASN A 126 -1.26 -10.03 8.83
CA ASN A 126 -2.53 -9.56 9.30
C ASN A 126 -2.55 -9.37 10.82
N PHE A 127 -3.39 -8.46 11.28
CA PHE A 127 -3.62 -8.15 12.68
C PHE A 127 -5.09 -8.31 12.98
N ARG A 128 -5.39 -8.80 14.19
CA ARG A 128 -6.72 -8.62 14.79
C ARG A 128 -6.71 -7.31 15.57
N VAL A 129 -7.67 -6.46 15.30
CA VAL A 129 -7.77 -5.15 15.94
C VAL A 129 -9.06 -5.10 16.76
N LEU A 130 -8.91 -4.84 18.04
CA LEU A 130 -10.01 -4.62 18.97
C LEU A 130 -10.22 -3.12 19.14
N PHE A 131 -11.44 -2.66 19.00
CA PHE A 131 -11.79 -1.27 19.24
C PHE A 131 -12.36 -1.09 20.62
N SER A 132 -11.85 -0.11 21.38
CA SER A 132 -12.26 0.24 22.72
C SER A 132 -12.56 1.72 22.81
N GLY A 133 -13.82 2.08 22.68
CA GLY A 133 -14.31 3.45 22.72
C GLY A 133 -15.76 3.54 22.29
N LYS A 134 -16.33 4.74 22.49
CA LYS A 134 -17.71 5.01 22.08
C LYS A 134 -17.87 4.89 20.57
N ASP A 135 -19.02 4.42 20.10
CA ASP A 135 -19.40 4.30 18.68
C ASP A 135 -18.42 3.42 17.84
N SER A 136 -17.81 2.41 18.51
CA SER A 136 -16.83 1.51 17.87
C SER A 136 -17.42 0.66 16.74
N GLN A 137 -18.71 0.30 16.82
CA GLN A 137 -19.37 -0.48 15.78
C GLN A 137 -19.63 0.34 14.52
N GLU A 138 -20.03 1.60 14.66
CA GLU A 138 -20.20 2.53 13.55
C GLU A 138 -18.88 2.75 12.81
N LEU A 139 -17.80 2.96 13.57
CA LEU A 139 -16.46 3.07 13.02
C LEU A 139 -16.05 1.80 12.25
N ALA A 140 -16.33 0.62 12.83
CA ALA A 140 -16.03 -0.64 12.16
C ALA A 140 -16.78 -0.76 10.82
N ASN A 141 -18.05 -0.37 10.78
CA ASN A 141 -18.86 -0.40 9.56
C ASN A 141 -18.29 0.54 8.46
N GLU A 142 -17.85 1.74 8.83
CA GLU A 142 -17.19 2.66 7.92
C GLU A 142 -15.88 2.08 7.38
N LEU A 143 -15.06 1.50 8.26
CA LEU A 143 -13.80 0.86 7.88
C LEU A 143 -13.99 -0.36 6.97
N TYR A 144 -15.05 -1.15 7.18
CA TYR A 144 -15.41 -2.24 6.28
C TYR A 144 -15.82 -1.73 4.89
N ALA A 145 -16.58 -0.64 4.85
CA ALA A 145 -17.00 -0.04 3.59
C ALA A 145 -15.82 0.46 2.74
N THR A 146 -14.71 0.83 3.38
CA THR A 146 -13.49 1.24 2.66
C THR A 146 -12.58 0.07 2.27
N GLY A 147 -12.83 -1.13 2.79
CA GLY A 147 -11.98 -2.29 2.62
C GLY A 147 -10.66 -2.24 3.39
N LEU A 148 -10.45 -1.26 4.27
CA LEU A 148 -9.26 -1.20 5.13
C LEU A 148 -9.28 -2.29 6.19
N PHE A 149 -10.46 -2.52 6.77
CA PHE A 149 -10.69 -3.60 7.71
C PHE A 149 -11.73 -4.57 7.19
N HIS A 150 -11.73 -5.76 7.75
CA HIS A 150 -12.68 -6.81 7.46
C HIS A 150 -13.25 -7.39 8.75
N SER A 151 -14.49 -7.87 8.70
CA SER A 151 -15.05 -8.60 9.82
C SER A 151 -14.30 -9.92 10.03
N HIS A 152 -14.05 -10.28 11.28
CA HIS A 152 -13.48 -11.60 11.59
C HIS A 152 -14.48 -12.70 11.18
N PRO A 153 -14.03 -13.78 10.51
CA PRO A 153 -14.87 -14.92 10.23
C PRO A 153 -15.51 -15.47 11.51
N LYS A 154 -16.76 -15.90 11.42
CA LYS A 154 -17.44 -16.49 12.58
C LYS A 154 -16.90 -17.89 12.86
N ALA A 155 -16.77 -18.23 14.13
CA ALA A 155 -16.54 -19.60 14.54
C ALA A 155 -17.76 -20.46 14.17
N SER A 156 -17.54 -21.76 13.95
CA SER A 156 -18.63 -22.72 13.73
C SER A 156 -19.57 -22.80 14.94
N ASN A 157 -19.08 -22.48 16.13
CA ASN A 157 -19.86 -22.42 17.37
C ASN A 157 -20.22 -20.98 17.68
N ALA A 158 -21.50 -20.66 17.72
CA ALA A 158 -22.05 -19.29 17.87
C ALA A 158 -21.72 -18.56 19.19
N SER A 159 -21.05 -19.21 20.12
CA SER A 159 -20.68 -18.67 21.45
C SER A 159 -19.25 -18.14 21.57
N ALA A 160 -18.49 -18.06 20.47
CA ALA A 160 -17.16 -17.51 20.52
C ALA A 160 -17.21 -15.98 20.76
N PRO A 161 -16.33 -15.46 21.62
CA PRO A 161 -16.26 -14.01 21.89
C PRO A 161 -15.95 -13.24 20.60
N HIS A 162 -16.31 -11.95 20.59
CA HIS A 162 -16.01 -11.05 19.47
C HIS A 162 -14.50 -11.05 19.20
N ASP A 163 -14.10 -11.54 18.02
CA ASP A 163 -12.70 -11.78 17.68
C ASP A 163 -11.98 -10.52 17.13
N GLY A 164 -12.66 -9.37 17.15
CA GLY A 164 -12.15 -8.12 16.63
C GLY A 164 -12.34 -7.97 15.11
N HIS A 165 -11.57 -7.09 14.53
CA HIS A 165 -11.57 -6.76 13.12
C HIS A 165 -10.24 -7.16 12.51
N LEU A 166 -10.20 -7.46 11.23
CA LEU A 166 -8.98 -7.88 10.53
C LEU A 166 -8.41 -6.71 9.71
N LEU A 167 -7.16 -6.39 9.94
CA LEU A 167 -6.34 -5.52 9.11
C LEU A 167 -5.33 -6.37 8.35
N PHE A 168 -5.38 -6.36 7.03
CA PHE A 168 -4.41 -7.04 6.17
C PHE A 168 -3.37 -6.06 5.65
N ARG A 169 -2.09 -6.37 5.85
CA ARG A 169 -0.97 -5.57 5.34
C ARG A 169 -1.06 -5.37 3.83
N GLY A 170 -1.39 -6.43 3.09
CA GLY A 170 -1.55 -6.37 1.64
C GLY A 170 -2.62 -5.38 1.21
N THR A 171 -3.79 -5.39 1.86
CA THR A 171 -4.90 -4.46 1.57
C THR A 171 -4.51 -3.01 1.86
N PHE A 172 -3.82 -2.78 2.99
CA PHE A 172 -3.30 -1.46 3.33
C PHE A 172 -2.36 -0.93 2.23
N TRP A 173 -1.34 -1.72 1.83
CA TRP A 173 -0.38 -1.30 0.80
C TRP A 173 -1.00 -1.20 -0.60
N GLN A 174 -2.09 -1.88 -0.83
CA GLN A 174 -2.91 -1.64 -2.02
C GLN A 174 -3.68 -0.31 -1.98
N GLY A 175 -3.65 0.44 -0.87
CA GLY A 175 -4.22 1.77 -0.72
C GLY A 175 -5.68 1.77 -0.27
N ALA A 176 -6.17 0.73 0.40
CA ALA A 176 -7.51 0.76 0.97
C ALA A 176 -7.65 1.92 1.96
N ALA A 177 -8.77 2.65 1.88
CA ALA A 177 -9.07 3.85 2.66
C ALA A 177 -7.99 4.95 2.60
N SER A 178 -7.12 4.93 1.60
CA SER A 178 -6.10 5.97 1.46
C SER A 178 -6.75 7.36 1.45
N PRO A 179 -6.31 8.30 2.30
CA PRO A 179 -6.85 9.65 2.30
C PRO A 179 -6.37 10.49 1.10
N PHE A 180 -5.46 9.97 0.27
CA PHE A 180 -4.81 10.71 -0.82
C PHE A 180 -5.47 10.50 -2.19
N GLY A 181 -6.54 9.75 -2.26
CA GLY A 181 -7.26 9.53 -3.49
C GLY A 181 -8.18 8.30 -3.43
N ALA A 182 -9.21 8.33 -4.22
CA ALA A 182 -10.11 7.19 -4.35
C ALA A 182 -9.38 6.05 -5.06
N ARG A 183 -9.58 4.83 -4.55
CA ARG A 183 -9.30 3.61 -5.30
C ARG A 183 -10.57 3.21 -6.04
N PRO A 184 -10.71 3.56 -7.31
CA PRO A 184 -11.98 3.38 -8.01
C PRO A 184 -12.37 1.90 -8.16
N VAL A 185 -11.40 0.97 -8.03
CA VAL A 185 -11.61 -0.45 -8.34
C VAL A 185 -11.90 -1.31 -7.12
N TRP A 186 -11.36 -0.97 -5.95
CA TRP A 186 -11.33 -1.88 -4.80
C TRP A 186 -12.05 -1.36 -3.56
N ALA A 187 -12.28 -0.06 -3.46
CA ALA A 187 -13.00 0.51 -2.34
C ALA A 187 -14.51 0.57 -2.63
N PRO A 188 -15.35 -0.09 -1.85
CA PRO A 188 -16.78 0.10 -1.95
C PRO A 188 -17.13 1.54 -1.62
N HIS A 189 -17.90 2.19 -2.48
CA HIS A 189 -18.43 3.52 -2.20
C HIS A 189 -19.58 3.41 -1.21
N LEU A 190 -19.65 4.35 -0.28
CA LEU A 190 -20.81 4.49 0.56
C LEU A 190 -21.98 5.07 -0.27
N HIS A 191 -23.17 4.52 -0.06
CA HIS A 191 -24.37 5.13 -0.57
C HIS A 191 -24.54 6.54 0.04
N ALA A 192 -25.26 7.45 -0.65
CA ALA A 192 -25.55 8.80 -0.13
C ALA A 192 -26.19 8.81 1.28
N SER A 193 -26.80 7.70 1.70
CA SER A 193 -27.31 7.47 3.05
C SER A 193 -26.26 6.98 4.06
N GLY A 194 -24.97 6.93 3.70
CA GLY A 194 -23.90 6.38 4.54
C GLY A 194 -23.88 4.86 4.65
N LYS A 195 -24.76 4.15 3.93
CA LYS A 195 -24.78 2.68 3.93
C LYS A 195 -23.84 2.13 2.87
N PRO A 196 -23.17 0.99 3.14
CA PRO A 196 -22.35 0.31 2.14
C PRO A 196 -23.18 -0.05 0.90
N ILE A 197 -22.60 0.12 -0.28
CA ILE A 197 -23.22 -0.37 -1.51
C ILE A 197 -23.12 -1.88 -1.51
N GLN A 198 -24.25 -2.57 -1.41
CA GLN A 198 -24.32 -4.03 -1.42
C GLN A 198 -24.28 -4.66 -2.81
N ARG A 199 -24.17 -3.85 -3.86
CA ARG A 199 -24.12 -4.33 -5.24
C ARG A 199 -22.68 -4.60 -5.65
N PRO A 200 -22.45 -5.65 -6.45
CA PRO A 200 -21.16 -5.80 -7.12
C PRO A 200 -20.90 -4.52 -7.94
N TYR A 201 -19.63 -4.15 -8.07
CA TYR A 201 -19.24 -3.00 -8.88
C TYR A 201 -19.89 -3.08 -10.24
N PRO A 202 -20.34 -1.93 -10.81
CA PRO A 202 -20.77 -1.93 -12.19
C PRO A 202 -19.62 -2.48 -13.05
N PRO A 203 -19.92 -3.28 -14.07
CA PRO A 203 -18.89 -3.76 -14.97
C PRO A 203 -18.18 -2.55 -15.55
N PHE A 204 -16.85 -2.63 -15.65
CA PHE A 204 -16.07 -1.58 -16.30
C PHE A 204 -16.57 -1.40 -17.71
N PRO A 205 -16.76 -0.15 -18.17
CA PRO A 205 -17.04 0.08 -19.57
C PRO A 205 -15.89 -0.46 -20.42
N PHE A 206 -16.24 -1.14 -21.51
CA PHE A 206 -15.27 -1.65 -22.46
C PHE A 206 -15.23 -0.74 -23.68
N GLN A 207 -14.06 -0.66 -24.28
CA GLN A 207 -13.87 -0.01 -25.58
C GLN A 207 -13.09 -0.94 -26.51
N ASN A 208 -13.30 -0.79 -27.81
CA ASN A 208 -12.44 -1.43 -28.81
C ASN A 208 -11.18 -0.60 -28.96
N ALA A 209 -10.04 -1.23 -28.76
CA ALA A 209 -8.74 -0.59 -28.93
C ALA A 209 -7.73 -1.60 -29.52
N PRO A 210 -6.67 -1.11 -30.17
CA PRO A 210 -5.55 -1.96 -30.54
C PRO A 210 -4.97 -2.62 -29.30
N SER A 211 -4.73 -3.94 -29.33
CA SER A 211 -4.18 -4.64 -28.17
C SER A 211 -2.71 -4.31 -27.93
N THR A 212 -1.96 -4.01 -29.00
CA THR A 212 -0.53 -3.69 -28.99
C THR A 212 -0.10 -3.32 -30.40
N GLN A 213 1.03 -2.65 -30.52
CA GLN A 213 1.70 -2.46 -31.81
C GLN A 213 2.41 -3.73 -32.32
N PHE A 214 2.52 -4.77 -31.51
CA PHE A 214 3.04 -6.07 -31.90
C PHE A 214 1.92 -7.11 -31.91
N PRO A 215 1.80 -7.91 -32.98
CA PRO A 215 2.56 -7.90 -34.22
C PRO A 215 2.31 -6.63 -35.06
N ALA A 216 3.07 -6.44 -36.11
CA ALA A 216 3.01 -5.26 -37.00
C ALA A 216 1.61 -4.91 -37.53
N VAL A 217 0.67 -5.86 -37.47
CA VAL A 217 -0.74 -5.63 -37.80
C VAL A 217 -1.52 -5.44 -36.48
N PRO A 218 -2.01 -4.24 -36.18
CA PRO A 218 -2.83 -3.99 -35.00
C PRO A 218 -4.09 -4.87 -35.00
N ARG A 219 -4.36 -5.52 -33.88
CA ARG A 219 -5.62 -6.24 -33.66
C ARG A 219 -6.47 -5.45 -32.70
N HIS A 220 -7.70 -5.20 -33.09
CA HIS A 220 -8.69 -4.58 -32.21
C HIS A 220 -9.28 -5.64 -31.27
N THR A 221 -9.25 -5.35 -30.00
CA THR A 221 -9.88 -6.17 -28.94
C THR A 221 -10.66 -5.30 -28.00
N GLN A 222 -11.60 -5.91 -27.30
CA GLN A 222 -12.33 -5.20 -26.24
C GLN A 222 -11.49 -5.18 -24.96
N HIS A 223 -11.21 -3.99 -24.46
CA HIS A 223 -10.51 -3.75 -23.21
C HIS A 223 -11.39 -2.92 -22.26
N PRO A 224 -11.21 -3.07 -20.94
CA PRO A 224 -11.71 -2.06 -20.02
C PRO A 224 -11.16 -0.69 -20.40
N VAL A 225 -11.99 0.34 -20.27
CA VAL A 225 -11.52 1.72 -20.47
C VAL A 225 -10.35 1.97 -19.52
N ARG A 226 -9.21 2.36 -20.08
CA ARG A 226 -8.00 2.66 -19.32
C ARG A 226 -8.06 4.09 -18.80
N GLU A 227 -7.54 4.28 -17.61
CA GLU A 227 -7.25 5.63 -17.15
C GLU A 227 -6.20 6.29 -18.04
N PRO A 228 -6.22 7.61 -18.19
CA PRO A 228 -5.14 8.32 -18.87
C PRO A 228 -3.80 7.98 -18.25
N LYS A 229 -2.76 7.90 -19.09
CA LYS A 229 -1.40 7.74 -18.57
C LYS A 229 -1.04 8.94 -17.69
N PRO A 230 -0.23 8.72 -16.63
CA PRO A 230 0.28 9.81 -15.83
C PRO A 230 1.17 10.72 -16.70
N GLU A 231 1.22 12.00 -16.31
CA GLU A 231 2.12 12.97 -16.96
C GLU A 231 3.57 12.52 -16.89
N PRO A 232 4.31 12.55 -18.01
CA PRO A 232 5.73 12.20 -18.03
C PRO A 232 6.53 12.99 -16.98
N GLY A 233 7.41 12.31 -16.27
CA GLY A 233 8.20 12.89 -15.18
C GLY A 233 7.47 13.02 -13.84
N SER A 234 6.16 12.71 -13.78
CA SER A 234 5.41 12.78 -12.52
C SER A 234 5.66 11.57 -11.62
N ILE A 235 5.60 11.78 -10.31
CA ILE A 235 5.62 10.70 -9.32
C ILE A 235 4.25 10.01 -9.31
N ILE A 236 4.22 8.74 -9.66
CA ILE A 236 2.99 7.92 -9.76
C ILE A 236 2.78 7.01 -8.56
N TYR A 237 3.83 6.76 -7.80
CA TYR A 237 3.78 6.04 -6.54
C TYR A 237 4.85 6.56 -5.60
N SER A 238 4.55 6.67 -4.32
CA SER A 238 5.50 7.08 -3.30
C SER A 238 5.22 6.35 -1.99
N ARG A 239 6.29 5.92 -1.33
CA ARG A 239 6.22 5.24 -0.04
C ARG A 239 7.46 5.53 0.78
N TRP A 240 7.27 5.96 2.02
CA TRP A 240 8.34 6.01 3.01
C TRP A 240 8.76 4.60 3.44
N VAL A 241 10.06 4.36 3.49
CA VAL A 241 10.65 3.09 3.94
C VAL A 241 11.41 3.34 5.26
N PRO A 242 10.77 3.12 6.43
CA PRO A 242 11.29 3.60 7.71
C PRO A 242 12.70 3.11 8.06
N HIS A 243 13.03 1.85 7.75
CA HIS A 243 14.33 1.25 8.08
C HIS A 243 15.47 1.78 7.20
N LEU A 244 15.18 2.30 6.01
CA LEU A 244 16.14 2.98 5.14
C LEU A 244 16.18 4.48 5.43
N LYS A 245 15.13 5.03 6.05
CA LYS A 245 14.91 6.48 6.23
C LYS A 245 14.86 7.22 4.88
N GLU A 246 14.30 6.57 3.84
CA GLU A 246 14.22 7.08 2.46
C GLU A 246 12.81 6.90 1.89
N HIS A 247 12.44 7.74 0.93
CA HIS A 247 11.25 7.52 0.12
C HIS A 247 11.57 6.65 -1.10
N PHE A 248 10.84 5.54 -1.24
CA PHE A 248 10.75 4.84 -2.51
C PHE A 248 9.71 5.54 -3.36
N THR A 249 10.05 5.86 -4.61
CA THR A 249 9.14 6.47 -5.59
C THR A 249 9.18 5.72 -6.91
N MET A 250 8.07 5.80 -7.66
CA MET A 250 8.03 5.43 -9.07
C MET A 250 7.65 6.67 -9.89
N VAL A 251 8.44 6.97 -10.90
CA VAL A 251 8.33 8.16 -11.72
C VAL A 251 7.97 7.73 -13.14
N ALA A 252 6.92 8.32 -13.73
CA ALA A 252 6.58 8.09 -15.13
C ALA A 252 7.78 8.50 -16.02
N LEU A 253 8.26 7.60 -16.87
CA LEU A 253 9.39 7.90 -17.71
C LEU A 253 8.99 8.97 -18.74
N ASP A 254 9.84 9.98 -18.90
CA ASP A 254 9.73 11.01 -19.93
C ASP A 254 10.81 10.77 -20.98
N TYR A 255 10.43 10.26 -22.15
CA TYR A 255 11.37 10.00 -23.24
C TYR A 255 11.90 11.26 -23.92
N THR A 256 11.30 12.43 -23.63
CA THR A 256 11.76 13.74 -24.12
C THR A 256 12.79 14.37 -23.17
N ASN A 257 12.88 13.86 -21.95
CA ASN A 257 13.88 14.29 -20.98
C ASN A 257 15.23 13.62 -21.27
N ASP A 258 16.24 14.42 -21.55
CA ASP A 258 17.58 13.92 -21.91
C ASP A 258 18.26 13.11 -20.80
N GLU A 259 18.00 13.41 -19.53
CA GLU A 259 18.56 12.66 -18.41
C GLU A 259 17.94 11.28 -18.34
N HIS A 260 16.60 11.18 -18.42
CA HIS A 260 15.88 9.91 -18.46
C HIS A 260 16.35 9.05 -19.62
N LEU A 261 16.48 9.65 -20.80
CA LEU A 261 16.91 8.94 -22.01
C LEU A 261 18.35 8.42 -21.89
N ARG A 262 19.28 9.26 -21.40
CA ARG A 262 20.68 8.83 -21.21
C ARG A 262 20.79 7.72 -20.18
N LEU A 263 20.02 7.79 -19.10
CA LEU A 263 20.02 6.76 -18.06
C LEU A 263 19.47 5.43 -18.59
N PHE A 264 18.34 5.47 -19.30
CA PHE A 264 17.79 4.30 -19.99
C PHE A 264 18.79 3.68 -20.95
N ASN A 265 19.39 4.51 -21.86
CA ASN A 265 20.39 4.05 -22.81
C ASN A 265 21.60 3.41 -22.13
N LYS A 266 22.11 4.03 -21.05
CA LYS A 266 23.23 3.49 -20.28
C LYS A 266 22.89 2.10 -19.73
N TRP A 267 21.70 1.91 -19.15
CA TRP A 267 21.32 0.64 -18.55
C TRP A 267 21.07 -0.44 -19.61
N GLN A 268 20.36 -0.13 -20.69
CA GLN A 268 20.09 -1.11 -21.75
C GLN A 268 21.37 -1.57 -22.49
N ASN A 269 22.38 -0.71 -22.56
CA ASN A 269 23.68 -1.07 -23.13
C ASN A 269 24.65 -1.72 -22.12
N ASP A 270 24.28 -1.84 -20.82
CA ASP A 270 25.09 -2.64 -19.87
C ASP A 270 25.10 -4.11 -20.32
N PRO A 271 26.26 -4.75 -20.42
CA PRO A 271 26.34 -6.12 -20.91
C PRO A 271 25.47 -7.14 -20.16
N ARG A 272 25.26 -6.94 -18.86
CA ARG A 272 24.42 -7.83 -18.03
C ARG A 272 22.93 -7.66 -18.39
N VAL A 273 22.50 -6.42 -18.62
CA VAL A 273 21.12 -6.11 -19.02
C VAL A 273 20.90 -6.57 -20.47
N ALA A 274 21.83 -6.27 -21.36
CA ALA A 274 21.79 -6.67 -22.76
C ALA A 274 21.71 -8.20 -22.95
N ALA A 275 22.41 -8.95 -22.12
CA ALA A 275 22.35 -10.42 -22.14
C ALA A 275 20.94 -10.98 -21.83
N GLY A 276 20.15 -10.26 -21.03
CA GLY A 276 18.79 -10.67 -20.67
C GLY A 276 17.70 -10.12 -21.59
N TRP A 277 17.82 -8.87 -22.00
CA TRP A 277 16.76 -8.14 -22.72
C TRP A 277 17.01 -8.00 -24.22
N ASN A 278 18.29 -8.04 -24.64
CA ASN A 278 18.73 -7.88 -26.05
C ASN A 278 18.24 -6.55 -26.69
N GLU A 279 18.17 -5.49 -25.88
CA GLU A 279 17.67 -4.16 -26.28
C GLU A 279 18.82 -3.13 -26.30
N THR A 280 19.97 -3.49 -26.89
CA THR A 280 21.07 -2.55 -27.09
C THR A 280 20.76 -1.57 -28.23
N GLY A 281 21.23 -0.32 -28.12
CA GLY A 281 20.96 0.66 -29.15
C GLY A 281 21.61 2.03 -28.93
N THR A 282 21.48 2.87 -29.94
CA THR A 282 21.86 4.29 -29.87
C THR A 282 20.81 5.09 -29.05
N LEU A 283 21.14 6.30 -28.66
CA LEU A 283 20.18 7.21 -28.01
C LEU A 283 18.91 7.41 -28.86
N ASP A 284 19.04 7.57 -30.16
CA ASP A 284 17.90 7.80 -31.06
C ASP A 284 17.02 6.55 -31.17
N GLN A 285 17.64 5.35 -31.25
CA GLN A 285 16.91 4.10 -31.26
C GLN A 285 16.11 3.91 -29.95
N HIS A 286 16.73 4.20 -28.82
CA HIS A 286 16.06 4.12 -27.51
C HIS A 286 14.98 5.20 -27.32
N ARG A 287 15.19 6.42 -27.85
CA ARG A 287 14.15 7.45 -27.85
C ARG A 287 12.93 7.00 -28.65
N GLU A 288 13.14 6.42 -29.83
CA GLU A 288 12.04 5.90 -30.67
C GLU A 288 11.34 4.69 -30.02
N TYR A 289 12.10 3.81 -29.38
CA TYR A 289 11.54 2.70 -28.60
C TYR A 289 10.63 3.20 -27.50
N LEU A 290 11.10 4.10 -26.63
CA LEU A 290 10.34 4.67 -25.53
C LEU A 290 9.14 5.50 -26.02
N ARG A 291 9.27 6.22 -27.15
CA ARG A 291 8.15 6.94 -27.78
C ARG A 291 7.03 5.97 -28.16
N LYS A 292 7.34 4.84 -28.78
CA LYS A 292 6.35 3.80 -29.14
C LYS A 292 5.66 3.23 -27.90
N LEU A 293 6.40 2.95 -26.84
CA LEU A 293 5.82 2.49 -25.58
C LEU A 293 4.93 3.57 -24.92
N HIS A 294 5.32 4.84 -25.04
CA HIS A 294 4.50 5.94 -24.54
C HIS A 294 3.18 6.07 -25.32
N GLU A 295 3.20 5.87 -26.63
CA GLU A 295 2.00 5.91 -27.48
C GLU A 295 1.10 4.68 -27.32
N ASP A 296 1.64 3.53 -26.92
CA ASP A 296 0.85 2.34 -26.66
C ASP A 296 0.00 2.51 -25.38
N PRO A 297 -1.33 2.51 -25.47
CA PRO A 297 -2.20 2.72 -24.31
C PRO A 297 -2.11 1.58 -23.28
N HIS A 298 -1.51 0.45 -23.62
CA HIS A 298 -1.42 -0.74 -22.77
C HIS A 298 -0.09 -0.86 -22.01
N VAL A 299 0.83 0.09 -22.21
CA VAL A 299 2.15 0.06 -21.59
C VAL A 299 2.38 1.32 -20.76
N LEU A 300 2.95 1.14 -19.59
CA LEU A 300 3.43 2.24 -18.74
C LEU A 300 4.91 1.99 -18.43
N THR A 301 5.75 2.91 -18.89
CA THR A 301 7.19 2.90 -18.57
C THR A 301 7.47 3.81 -17.38
N MET A 302 8.32 3.36 -16.46
CA MET A 302 8.64 4.11 -15.28
C MET A 302 10.03 3.81 -14.75
N PHE A 303 10.57 4.75 -14.01
CA PHE A 303 11.74 4.55 -13.15
C PHE A 303 11.34 4.37 -11.70
N ALA A 304 12.16 3.64 -10.93
CA ALA A 304 12.10 3.67 -9.49
C ALA A 304 13.30 4.44 -8.92
N ALA A 305 13.04 5.14 -7.82
CA ALA A 305 14.06 5.87 -7.08
C ALA A 305 13.95 5.63 -5.57
N PHE A 306 15.09 5.78 -4.88
CA PHE A 306 15.13 6.08 -3.47
C PHE A 306 15.55 7.53 -3.31
N ASP A 307 14.72 8.30 -2.58
CA ASP A 307 14.75 9.76 -2.61
C ASP A 307 14.78 10.22 -4.08
N ASP A 308 15.80 10.92 -4.54
CA ASP A 308 15.92 11.41 -5.92
C ASP A 308 16.86 10.57 -6.79
N ILE A 309 17.32 9.40 -6.28
CA ILE A 309 18.29 8.56 -6.99
C ILE A 309 17.58 7.47 -7.76
N LEU A 310 17.51 7.61 -9.08
CA LEU A 310 16.96 6.60 -9.98
C LEU A 310 17.86 5.37 -10.02
N PHE A 311 17.31 4.17 -9.80
CA PHE A 311 18.08 2.93 -9.73
C PHE A 311 17.52 1.77 -10.56
N ALA A 312 16.26 1.84 -11.01
CA ALA A 312 15.62 0.78 -11.76
C ALA A 312 14.66 1.31 -12.81
N TYR A 313 14.48 0.53 -13.89
CA TYR A 313 13.52 0.74 -14.94
C TYR A 313 12.47 -0.37 -14.95
N PHE A 314 11.22 -0.02 -15.25
CA PHE A 314 10.09 -0.95 -15.32
C PHE A 314 9.22 -0.65 -16.54
N GLU A 315 8.74 -1.73 -17.16
CA GLU A 315 7.65 -1.71 -18.12
C GLU A 315 6.46 -2.48 -17.52
N VAL A 316 5.33 -1.82 -17.39
CA VAL A 316 4.10 -2.43 -16.90
C VAL A 316 3.12 -2.57 -18.04
N TYR A 317 2.69 -3.79 -18.27
CA TYR A 317 1.76 -4.14 -19.34
C TYR A 317 0.40 -4.52 -18.78
N TRP A 318 -0.66 -4.03 -19.40
CA TRP A 318 -2.00 -4.51 -19.14
C TRP A 318 -2.18 -5.90 -19.78
N ALA A 319 -2.15 -6.95 -18.97
CA ALA A 319 -2.15 -8.34 -19.43
C ALA A 319 -3.50 -8.82 -20.00
N MET A 320 -4.56 -8.00 -19.97
CA MET A 320 -5.85 -8.38 -20.56
C MET A 320 -5.79 -8.24 -22.08
N VAL A 321 -5.07 -9.15 -22.72
CA VAL A 321 -4.98 -9.33 -24.14
C VAL A 321 -5.91 -10.48 -24.53
N SER A 322 -6.53 -10.41 -25.71
CA SER A 322 -7.36 -11.48 -26.28
C SER A 322 -6.73 -12.86 -26.05
N ARG A 323 -7.56 -13.86 -25.71
CA ARG A 323 -7.19 -15.27 -25.45
C ARG A 323 -6.31 -15.91 -26.54
N ASP A 324 -6.26 -15.33 -27.73
CA ASP A 324 -5.51 -15.84 -28.89
C ASP A 324 -4.01 -15.57 -28.85
N ARG A 325 -3.45 -15.00 -27.77
CA ARG A 325 -2.03 -14.61 -27.67
C ARG A 325 -1.28 -15.11 -26.44
N VAL A 326 -1.79 -16.08 -25.73
CA VAL A 326 -0.93 -16.83 -24.80
C VAL A 326 -0.02 -17.69 -25.70
N ARG A 327 1.17 -17.16 -26.02
CA ARG A 327 2.21 -18.00 -26.59
C ARG A 327 2.54 -19.08 -25.55
N PRO A 328 2.47 -20.37 -25.88
CA PRO A 328 2.73 -21.45 -24.93
C PRO A 328 4.22 -21.58 -24.51
N ASN A 329 5.08 -20.65 -24.86
CA ASN A 329 6.54 -20.79 -24.72
C ASN A 329 7.24 -19.57 -24.08
N VAL A 330 6.66 -18.89 -23.12
CA VAL A 330 7.45 -18.06 -22.22
C VAL A 330 7.47 -18.73 -20.87
N THR A 331 8.44 -19.60 -20.68
CA THR A 331 8.86 -20.08 -19.36
C THR A 331 9.67 -18.95 -18.72
N PHE A 332 9.17 -18.41 -17.62
CA PHE A 332 9.92 -17.51 -16.74
C PHE A 332 10.91 -18.32 -15.89
#